data_7d10a0daec59abc7a1148a64e8399576
#
_entry.id   7d10a0daec59abc7a1148a64e8399576
#
_cell.length_a   1.000
_cell.length_b   1.000
_cell.length_c   1.000
_cell.angle_alpha   90.00
_cell.angle_beta   90.00
_cell.angle_gamma   90.00
#
_symmetry.space_group_name_H-M   'P 1'
#
loop_
_entity.id
_entity.type
_entity.pdbx_description
1 polymer ?
#
loop_
_entity_poly.entity_id
_entity_poly.type
_entity_poly.pdbx_seq_one_letter_code
_entity_poly.pdbx_strand_id
1 'polypeptide(L)'
;EHPSIAVAAYLSPAARNRDALEHHEQAIWRYSSDLPGTPSGDMHAAILARSGWHSVGNRIGSLFFWVNKSYSRGAVSLSSPDAYAEPDVDFRMLSDERDLSRLKDAVRKGAAILSDPHMREFAGTVFPSSYTPRVAKVATPGTWHAFQRGALSAMLDVTGQLRTALIHTAITSGIRIKSLLEDDAEITSFVRHHVRGTWHPSGTC
;
A
#
# COMPACT_ATOMS: atom_id res chain seq x y z
N GLU A 1 14.43 7.32 -5.68
CA GLU A 1 13.36 6.87 -4.76
C GLU A 1 12.90 5.47 -5.13
N HIS A 2 12.66 4.60 -4.13
CA HIS A 2 12.11 3.27 -4.36
C HIS A 2 10.59 3.36 -4.52
N PRO A 3 10.03 3.04 -5.69
CA PRO A 3 8.60 3.04 -5.88
C PRO A 3 7.94 1.86 -5.14
N SER A 4 6.82 2.13 -4.49
CA SER A 4 6.11 1.18 -3.64
C SER A 4 4.61 1.15 -3.91
N ILE A 5 3.99 0.02 -3.54
CA ILE A 5 2.55 -0.24 -3.59
C ILE A 5 2.15 -1.20 -2.47
N ALA A 6 0.90 -1.23 -2.09
CA ALA A 6 0.41 -2.17 -1.09
C ALA A 6 -0.92 -2.83 -1.48
N VAL A 7 -1.10 -4.04 -0.99
CA VAL A 7 -2.39 -4.74 -0.97
C VAL A 7 -2.77 -4.95 0.49
N ALA A 8 -4.00 -4.63 0.83
CA ALA A 8 -4.50 -4.65 2.19
C ALA A 8 -5.64 -5.67 2.37
N ALA A 9 -5.84 -6.07 3.61
CA ALA A 9 -6.99 -6.87 4.00
C ALA A 9 -7.56 -6.38 5.33
N TYR A 10 -8.87 -6.56 5.51
CA TYR A 10 -9.45 -6.47 6.83
C TYR A 10 -8.93 -7.60 7.71
N LEU A 11 -8.44 -7.26 8.88
CA LEU A 11 -7.98 -8.24 9.86
C LEU A 11 -9.13 -8.68 10.77
N SER A 12 -9.32 -9.98 10.90
CA SER A 12 -10.27 -10.56 11.86
C SER A 12 -9.87 -10.22 13.31
N PRO A 13 -10.78 -10.31 14.28
CA PRO A 13 -10.41 -10.14 15.68
C PRO A 13 -9.30 -11.09 16.14
N ALA A 14 -9.25 -12.32 15.61
CA ALA A 14 -8.20 -13.30 15.92
C ALA A 14 -6.81 -12.86 15.43
N ALA A 15 -6.75 -12.15 14.31
CA ALA A 15 -5.50 -11.62 13.76
C ALA A 15 -4.97 -10.37 14.47
N ARG A 16 -5.79 -9.76 15.34
CA ARG A 16 -5.43 -8.53 16.08
C ARG A 16 -4.87 -8.88 17.44
N ASN A 17 -3.75 -9.59 17.49
CA ASN A 17 -3.09 -9.88 18.76
C ASN A 17 -2.66 -8.57 19.43
N ARG A 18 -3.07 -8.36 20.68
CA ARG A 18 -2.76 -7.13 21.44
C ARG A 18 -1.28 -6.98 21.71
N ASP A 19 -0.58 -8.08 21.92
CA ASP A 19 0.86 -8.07 22.22
C ASP A 19 1.71 -7.75 20.99
N ALA A 20 1.19 -8.04 19.78
CA ALA A 20 1.85 -7.68 18.51
C ALA A 20 1.60 -6.22 18.08
N LEU A 21 0.81 -5.45 18.82
CA LEU A 21 0.46 -4.07 18.47
C LEU A 21 1.57 -3.05 18.77
N GLU A 22 2.61 -3.41 19.47
CA GLU A 22 3.75 -2.52 19.72
C GLU A 22 4.50 -2.20 18.42
N HIS A 23 4.62 -3.18 17.52
CA HIS A 23 5.26 -3.02 16.23
C HIS A 23 4.25 -3.19 15.10
N HIS A 24 4.11 -2.19 14.22
CA HIS A 24 3.22 -2.30 13.08
C HIS A 24 3.81 -3.14 11.94
N GLU A 25 5.13 -3.20 11.85
CA GLU A 25 5.86 -4.00 10.88
C GLU A 25 6.34 -5.29 11.55
N GLN A 26 5.85 -6.44 11.06
CA GLN A 26 6.07 -7.73 11.70
C GLN A 26 7.18 -8.55 11.03
N ALA A 27 7.34 -8.40 9.73
CA ALA A 27 8.38 -9.07 8.97
C ALA A 27 8.70 -8.31 7.69
N ILE A 28 9.96 -8.38 7.30
CA ILE A 28 10.46 -7.92 6.00
C ILE A 28 11.08 -9.12 5.30
N TRP A 29 10.85 -9.24 4.00
CA TRP A 29 11.56 -10.21 3.18
C TRP A 29 11.98 -9.61 1.85
N ARG A 30 13.06 -10.17 1.31
CA ARG A 30 13.57 -9.82 0.01
C ARG A 30 13.33 -10.98 -0.94
N TYR A 31 12.89 -10.68 -2.16
CA TYR A 31 12.64 -11.70 -3.18
C TYR A 31 13.00 -11.18 -4.57
N SER A 32 13.04 -12.10 -5.54
CA SER A 32 13.21 -11.78 -6.93
C SER A 32 11.84 -11.71 -7.62
N SER A 33 11.64 -10.71 -8.47
CA SER A 33 10.43 -10.65 -9.31
C SER A 33 10.43 -11.75 -10.37
N ASP A 34 11.61 -12.19 -10.77
CA ASP A 34 11.86 -13.14 -11.86
C ASP A 34 11.31 -12.68 -13.22
N LEU A 35 11.11 -11.38 -13.36
CA LEU A 35 10.68 -10.77 -14.62
C LEU A 35 11.88 -10.59 -15.56
N PRO A 36 11.67 -10.66 -16.89
CA PRO A 36 12.74 -10.45 -17.85
C PRO A 36 13.46 -9.12 -17.66
N GLY A 37 14.79 -9.17 -17.65
CA GLY A 37 15.63 -7.98 -17.53
C GLY A 37 15.75 -7.41 -16.10
N THR A 38 15.30 -8.16 -15.08
CA THR A 38 15.45 -7.74 -13.68
C THR A 38 16.53 -8.55 -12.96
N PRO A 39 17.26 -7.94 -12.00
CA PRO A 39 18.30 -8.64 -11.25
C PRO A 39 17.70 -9.44 -10.07
N SER A 40 18.43 -10.44 -9.60
CA SER A 40 18.08 -11.18 -8.39
C SER A 40 17.93 -10.26 -7.17
N GLY A 41 16.95 -10.55 -6.31
CA GLY A 41 16.66 -9.80 -5.08
C GLY A 41 16.32 -8.34 -5.36
N ASP A 42 15.54 -8.10 -6.39
CA ASP A 42 15.15 -6.78 -6.87
C ASP A 42 13.92 -6.20 -6.17
N MET A 43 13.24 -7.00 -5.37
CA MET A 43 12.03 -6.63 -4.64
C MET A 43 12.18 -6.83 -3.14
N HIS A 44 11.56 -5.95 -2.37
CA HIS A 44 11.29 -6.13 -0.95
C HIS A 44 9.80 -6.14 -0.68
N ALA A 45 9.42 -6.78 0.42
CA ALA A 45 8.07 -6.69 0.95
C ALA A 45 8.10 -6.69 2.49
N ALA A 46 7.09 -6.04 3.07
CA ALA A 46 6.87 -6.02 4.52
C ALA A 46 5.44 -6.42 4.86
N ILE A 47 5.28 -7.11 5.98
CA ILE A 47 3.97 -7.39 6.60
C ILE A 47 3.69 -6.28 7.60
N LEU A 48 2.66 -5.50 7.34
CA LEU A 48 2.17 -4.49 8.26
C LEU A 48 0.94 -5.03 8.98
N ALA A 49 1.07 -5.28 10.27
CA ALA A 49 -0.02 -5.80 11.11
C ALA A 49 -1.12 -4.76 11.35
N ARG A 50 -0.85 -3.50 11.03
CA ARG A 50 -1.82 -2.39 11.05
C ARG A 50 -1.39 -1.29 10.09
N SER A 51 -2.37 -0.68 9.44
CA SER A 51 -2.13 0.41 8.48
C SER A 51 -2.19 1.79 9.13
N GLY A 52 -2.35 1.89 10.43
CA GLY A 52 -2.38 3.15 11.18
C GLY A 52 -2.69 2.95 12.66
N TRP A 53 -2.41 3.98 13.46
CA TRP A 53 -2.53 3.98 14.92
C TRP A 53 -3.95 4.28 15.45
N HIS A 54 -4.92 4.41 14.57
CA HIS A 54 -6.32 4.69 14.90
C HIS A 54 -7.19 3.44 14.72
N SER A 55 -8.41 3.49 15.24
CA SER A 55 -9.33 2.34 15.31
C SER A 55 -9.57 1.64 13.95
N VAL A 56 -9.65 2.37 12.86
CA VAL A 56 -9.79 1.79 11.51
C VAL A 56 -8.46 1.16 11.07
N GLY A 57 -7.34 1.86 11.25
CA GLY A 57 -6.01 1.36 10.87
C GLY A 57 -5.63 0.06 11.58
N ASN A 58 -6.04 -0.10 12.84
CA ASN A 58 -5.83 -1.33 13.60
C ASN A 58 -6.64 -2.54 13.08
N ARG A 59 -7.56 -2.33 12.14
CA ARG A 59 -8.38 -3.38 11.51
C ARG A 59 -7.93 -3.72 10.09
N ILE A 60 -6.88 -3.07 9.63
CA ILE A 60 -6.38 -3.22 8.28
C ILE A 60 -4.91 -3.58 8.36
N GLY A 61 -4.58 -4.79 7.93
CA GLY A 61 -3.21 -5.20 7.66
C GLY A 61 -2.89 -5.06 6.20
N SER A 62 -1.62 -5.02 5.85
CA SER A 62 -1.21 -4.95 4.46
C SER A 62 0.11 -5.66 4.19
N LEU A 63 0.24 -6.10 2.95
CA LEU A 63 1.52 -6.45 2.36
C LEU A 63 1.99 -5.22 1.59
N PHE A 64 3.08 -4.65 2.02
CA PHE A 64 3.70 -3.47 1.45
C PHE A 64 4.90 -3.89 0.62
N PHE A 65 4.91 -3.56 -0.65
CA PHE A 65 5.95 -3.95 -1.60
C PHE A 65 6.68 -2.74 -2.14
N TRP A 66 7.98 -2.87 -2.36
CA TRP A 66 8.76 -1.85 -3.07
C TRP A 66 9.83 -2.45 -3.95
N VAL A 67 10.14 -1.71 -5.00
CA VAL A 67 11.23 -2.04 -5.92
C VAL A 67 12.55 -1.67 -5.27
N ASN A 68 13.35 -2.68 -4.90
CA ASN A 68 14.63 -2.46 -4.21
C ASN A 68 15.74 -1.98 -5.15
N LYS A 69 15.71 -2.41 -6.41
CA LYS A 69 16.67 -2.03 -7.44
C LYS A 69 15.95 -1.35 -8.60
N SER A 70 15.58 -0.09 -8.39
CA SER A 70 14.85 0.70 -9.40
C SER A 70 15.69 0.99 -10.62
N TYR A 71 15.07 0.90 -11.80
CA TYR A 71 15.63 1.36 -13.07
C TYR A 71 15.24 2.79 -13.40
N SER A 72 14.10 3.26 -12.92
CA SER A 72 13.67 4.65 -13.05
C SER A 72 14.71 5.58 -12.44
N ARG A 73 14.97 6.69 -13.13
CA ARG A 73 15.93 7.72 -12.70
C ARG A 73 15.25 9.06 -12.66
N GLY A 74 15.44 9.78 -11.58
CA GLY A 74 14.98 11.15 -11.42
C GLY A 74 16.13 12.15 -11.50
N ALA A 75 15.86 13.35 -11.02
CA ALA A 75 16.85 14.41 -10.92
C ALA A 75 16.56 15.25 -9.67
N VAL A 76 17.63 15.82 -9.11
CA VAL A 76 17.57 16.89 -8.11
C VAL A 76 18.35 18.04 -8.67
N SER A 77 17.76 19.23 -8.71
CA SER A 77 18.38 20.42 -9.22
C SER A 77 18.13 21.64 -8.30
N LEU A 78 19.01 22.59 -8.34
CA LEU A 78 18.78 23.85 -7.64
C LEU A 78 17.67 24.63 -8.35
N SER A 79 16.68 25.05 -7.58
CA SER A 79 15.61 25.93 -8.08
C SER A 79 16.03 27.41 -8.13
N SER A 80 17.09 27.78 -7.38
CA SER A 80 17.54 29.15 -7.17
C SER A 80 19.00 29.17 -6.70
N PRO A 81 19.74 30.27 -6.88
CA PRO A 81 21.04 30.49 -6.25
C PRO A 81 20.95 30.72 -4.74
N ASP A 82 19.76 30.94 -4.19
CA ASP A 82 19.54 31.07 -2.75
C ASP A 82 19.73 29.73 -2.04
N ALA A 83 20.67 29.66 -1.09
CA ALA A 83 20.97 28.44 -0.34
C ALA A 83 19.82 27.94 0.58
N TYR A 84 18.83 28.79 0.83
CA TYR A 84 17.65 28.45 1.62
C TYR A 84 16.43 28.06 0.76
N ALA A 85 16.54 28.17 -0.56
CA ALA A 85 15.47 27.70 -1.44
C ALA A 85 15.43 26.18 -1.51
N GLU A 86 14.21 25.63 -1.47
CA GLU A 86 14.02 24.18 -1.64
C GLU A 86 14.47 23.75 -3.04
N PRO A 87 15.15 22.62 -3.18
CA PRO A 87 15.53 22.09 -4.48
C PRO A 87 14.32 21.57 -5.27
N ASP A 88 14.43 21.60 -6.58
CA ASP A 88 13.51 20.89 -7.44
C ASP A 88 13.83 19.39 -7.40
N VAL A 89 12.88 18.56 -6.99
CA VAL A 89 13.02 17.11 -6.88
C VAL A 89 12.02 16.42 -7.81
N ASP A 90 12.53 15.82 -8.87
CA ASP A 90 11.74 15.00 -9.79
C ASP A 90 12.18 13.53 -9.69
N PHE A 91 11.41 12.70 -8.99
CA PHE A 91 11.74 11.29 -8.81
C PHE A 91 11.51 10.45 -10.06
N ARG A 92 10.67 10.87 -11.00
CA ARG A 92 10.29 10.13 -12.22
C ARG A 92 9.98 8.66 -11.93
N MET A 93 9.30 8.39 -10.82
CA MET A 93 8.91 7.02 -10.46
C MET A 93 8.13 6.39 -11.61
N LEU A 94 8.45 5.11 -11.92
CA LEU A 94 7.86 4.34 -13.02
C LEU A 94 8.11 4.94 -14.42
N SER A 95 9.18 5.70 -14.60
CA SER A 95 9.65 6.12 -15.94
C SER A 95 10.23 4.95 -16.73
N ASP A 96 10.64 3.88 -16.06
CA ASP A 96 11.06 2.62 -16.67
C ASP A 96 9.95 1.57 -16.48
N GLU A 97 9.51 0.94 -17.58
CA GLU A 97 8.41 -0.03 -17.58
C GLU A 97 8.73 -1.29 -16.77
N ARG A 98 10.00 -1.60 -16.51
CA ARG A 98 10.39 -2.73 -15.65
C ARG A 98 9.97 -2.48 -14.20
N ASP A 99 10.02 -1.24 -13.73
CA ASP A 99 9.58 -0.87 -12.38
C ASP A 99 8.05 -0.99 -12.26
N LEU A 100 7.33 -0.52 -13.28
CA LEU A 100 5.88 -0.66 -13.35
C LEU A 100 5.46 -2.14 -13.36
N SER A 101 6.10 -2.95 -14.20
CA SER A 101 5.78 -4.39 -14.32
C SER A 101 5.99 -5.13 -13.00
N ARG A 102 7.05 -4.80 -12.26
CA ARG A 102 7.33 -5.37 -10.93
C ARG A 102 6.27 -4.99 -9.90
N LEU A 103 5.80 -3.75 -9.90
CA LEU A 103 4.73 -3.35 -8.97
C LEU A 103 3.37 -3.94 -9.35
N LYS A 104 3.08 -4.12 -10.64
CA LYS A 104 1.89 -4.87 -11.09
C LYS A 104 1.93 -6.32 -10.61
N ASP A 105 3.07 -6.99 -10.78
CA ASP A 105 3.30 -8.34 -10.28
C ASP A 105 3.18 -8.41 -8.75
N ALA A 106 3.71 -7.43 -8.03
CA ALA A 106 3.59 -7.32 -6.57
C ALA A 106 2.13 -7.21 -6.11
N VAL A 107 1.29 -6.43 -6.81
CA VAL A 107 -0.15 -6.37 -6.51
C VAL A 107 -0.81 -7.74 -6.71
N ARG A 108 -0.48 -8.45 -7.79
CA ARG A 108 -1.01 -9.80 -8.05
C ARG A 108 -0.57 -10.79 -6.97
N LYS A 109 0.71 -10.81 -6.62
CA LYS A 109 1.27 -11.66 -5.56
C LYS A 109 0.64 -11.34 -4.19
N GLY A 110 0.53 -10.07 -3.85
CA GLY A 110 -0.08 -9.64 -2.58
C GLY A 110 -1.56 -10.04 -2.48
N ALA A 111 -2.31 -9.88 -3.56
CA ALA A 111 -3.70 -10.33 -3.63
C ALA A 111 -3.81 -11.85 -3.49
N ALA A 112 -2.96 -12.61 -4.16
CA ALA A 112 -2.94 -14.08 -4.07
C ALA A 112 -2.63 -14.55 -2.64
N ILE A 113 -1.59 -13.99 -2.00
CA ILE A 113 -1.22 -14.35 -0.62
C ILE A 113 -2.37 -14.05 0.35
N LEU A 114 -2.92 -12.84 0.33
CA LEU A 114 -3.98 -12.45 1.25
C LEU A 114 -5.32 -13.17 0.99
N SER A 115 -5.53 -13.68 -0.21
CA SER A 115 -6.73 -14.44 -0.58
C SER A 115 -6.56 -15.96 -0.43
N ASP A 116 -5.39 -16.43 -0.02
CA ASP A 116 -5.11 -17.85 0.20
C ASP A 116 -6.09 -18.44 1.22
N PRO A 117 -6.59 -19.67 1.02
CA PRO A 117 -7.46 -20.34 2.00
C PRO A 117 -6.93 -20.38 3.42
N HIS A 118 -5.61 -20.51 3.63
CA HIS A 118 -4.99 -20.50 4.95
C HIS A 118 -5.04 -19.12 5.64
N MET A 119 -5.24 -18.06 4.86
CA MET A 119 -5.38 -16.69 5.41
C MET A 119 -6.81 -16.36 5.85
N ARG A 120 -7.82 -17.19 5.55
CA ARG A 120 -9.25 -16.88 5.78
C ARG A 120 -9.60 -16.62 7.24
N GLU A 121 -8.89 -17.24 8.16
CA GLU A 121 -9.08 -17.00 9.58
C GLU A 121 -8.61 -15.60 10.00
N PHE A 122 -7.57 -15.11 9.36
CA PHE A 122 -6.87 -13.87 9.72
C PHE A 122 -7.27 -12.68 8.84
N ALA A 123 -7.40 -12.92 7.54
CA ALA A 123 -7.67 -11.90 6.53
C ALA A 123 -9.07 -12.09 5.92
N GLY A 124 -9.90 -11.06 6.03
CA GLY A 124 -11.22 -11.01 5.40
C GLY A 124 -11.17 -10.37 4.00
N THR A 125 -11.97 -9.33 3.79
CA THR A 125 -12.00 -8.61 2.50
C THR A 125 -10.62 -8.10 2.11
N VAL A 126 -10.10 -8.55 0.96
CA VAL A 126 -8.85 -8.09 0.35
C VAL A 126 -9.14 -6.94 -0.61
N PHE A 127 -8.33 -5.90 -0.58
CA PHE A 127 -8.51 -4.71 -1.40
C PHE A 127 -7.17 -4.03 -1.71
N PRO A 128 -7.10 -3.26 -2.83
CA PRO A 128 -5.90 -2.51 -3.14
C PRO A 128 -5.75 -1.34 -2.17
N SER A 129 -4.60 -1.21 -1.56
CA SER A 129 -4.32 -0.10 -0.65
C SER A 129 -3.99 1.16 -1.45
N SER A 130 -4.69 2.24 -1.15
CA SER A 130 -4.45 3.54 -1.77
C SER A 130 -4.59 4.65 -0.73
N TYR A 131 -3.67 5.62 -0.78
CA TYR A 131 -3.76 6.79 0.08
C TYR A 131 -4.61 7.86 -0.62
N THR A 132 -5.92 7.64 -0.59
CA THR A 132 -6.88 8.58 -1.16
C THR A 132 -7.12 9.78 -0.23
N PRO A 133 -7.66 10.91 -0.73
CA PRO A 133 -8.09 12.02 0.11
C PRO A 133 -9.07 11.61 1.21
N ARG A 134 -9.89 10.57 0.97
CA ARG A 134 -10.79 10.00 1.99
C ARG A 134 -10.02 9.32 3.11
N VAL A 135 -9.02 8.53 2.79
CA VAL A 135 -8.13 7.89 3.77
C VAL A 135 -7.38 8.94 4.57
N ALA A 136 -6.84 9.96 3.91
CA ALA A 136 -6.20 11.10 4.58
C ALA A 136 -7.14 11.79 5.57
N LYS A 137 -8.40 12.03 5.17
CA LYS A 137 -9.42 12.63 6.02
C LYS A 137 -9.77 11.75 7.23
N VAL A 138 -9.88 10.44 7.03
CA VAL A 138 -10.11 9.48 8.13
C VAL A 138 -8.94 9.49 9.12
N ALA A 139 -7.72 9.69 8.65
CA ALA A 139 -6.51 9.74 9.48
C ALA A 139 -6.32 11.09 10.21
N THR A 140 -7.03 12.15 9.84
CA THR A 140 -6.90 13.49 10.44
C THR A 140 -7.17 13.45 11.95
N PRO A 141 -6.31 14.03 12.80
CA PRO A 141 -6.56 14.16 14.24
C PRO A 141 -7.80 15.02 14.54
N GLY A 142 -8.44 14.75 15.68
CA GLY A 142 -9.60 15.52 16.17
C GLY A 142 -10.68 14.64 16.76
N THR A 143 -11.44 15.16 17.71
CA THR A 143 -12.50 14.43 18.44
C THR A 143 -13.62 13.95 17.53
N TRP A 144 -14.08 14.80 16.59
CA TRP A 144 -15.08 14.43 15.61
C TRP A 144 -14.61 13.32 14.68
N HIS A 145 -13.40 13.42 14.17
CA HIS A 145 -12.79 12.37 13.34
C HIS A 145 -12.54 11.08 14.13
N ALA A 146 -12.21 11.19 15.42
CA ALA A 146 -12.08 10.02 16.30
C ALA A 146 -13.43 9.30 16.46
N PHE A 147 -14.52 10.03 16.65
CA PHE A 147 -15.87 9.46 16.69
C PHE A 147 -16.25 8.77 15.38
N GLN A 148 -16.02 9.43 14.24
CA GLN A 148 -16.28 8.85 12.91
C GLN A 148 -15.47 7.57 12.69
N ARG A 149 -14.18 7.57 13.08
CA ARG A 149 -13.32 6.37 13.03
C ARG A 149 -13.83 5.26 13.93
N GLY A 150 -14.29 5.60 15.14
CA GLY A 150 -14.91 4.66 16.08
C GLY A 150 -16.13 3.98 15.47
N ALA A 151 -17.05 4.76 14.92
CA ALA A 151 -18.25 4.26 14.24
C ALA A 151 -17.91 3.37 13.04
N LEU A 152 -17.03 3.85 12.14
CA LEU A 152 -16.61 3.07 10.97
C LEU A 152 -15.93 1.76 11.38
N SER A 153 -15.08 1.79 12.41
CA SER A 153 -14.39 0.60 12.90
C SER A 153 -15.36 -0.44 13.49
N ALA A 154 -16.38 0.00 14.22
CA ALA A 154 -17.43 -0.88 14.73
C ALA A 154 -18.24 -1.51 13.59
N MET A 155 -18.59 -0.72 12.57
CA MET A 155 -19.28 -1.23 11.38
C MET A 155 -18.43 -2.25 10.61
N LEU A 156 -17.13 -2.06 10.52
CA LEU A 156 -16.22 -3.04 9.90
C LEU A 156 -16.19 -4.37 10.66
N ASP A 157 -16.41 -4.37 11.97
CA ASP A 157 -16.40 -5.59 12.79
C ASP A 157 -17.71 -6.39 12.67
N VAL A 158 -18.84 -5.72 12.53
CA VAL A 158 -20.18 -6.34 12.69
C VAL A 158 -20.64 -7.10 11.45
N THR A 159 -20.16 -6.80 10.22
CA THR A 159 -20.89 -7.24 9.03
C THR A 159 -20.00 -7.76 7.89
N GLY A 160 -20.13 -9.04 7.54
CA GLY A 160 -19.37 -9.67 6.45
C GLY A 160 -19.56 -9.01 5.07
N GLN A 161 -20.78 -9.02 4.53
CA GLN A 161 -21.06 -8.44 3.19
C GLN A 161 -21.07 -6.91 3.20
N LEU A 162 -21.63 -6.30 4.24
CA LEU A 162 -21.58 -4.85 4.41
C LEU A 162 -20.16 -4.32 4.61
N ARG A 163 -19.27 -5.09 5.21
CA ARG A 163 -17.85 -4.74 5.33
C ARG A 163 -17.22 -4.51 3.97
N THR A 164 -17.44 -5.42 3.03
CA THR A 164 -16.92 -5.30 1.67
C THR A 164 -17.43 -4.04 0.99
N ALA A 165 -18.73 -3.75 1.11
CA ALA A 165 -19.31 -2.52 0.58
C ALA A 165 -18.73 -1.26 1.24
N LEU A 166 -18.55 -1.27 2.57
CA LEU A 166 -17.93 -0.17 3.31
C LEU A 166 -16.48 0.08 2.90
N ILE A 167 -15.68 -0.97 2.75
CA ILE A 167 -14.31 -0.85 2.28
C ILE A 167 -14.28 -0.21 0.89
N HIS A 168 -15.11 -0.71 -0.03
CA HIS A 168 -15.13 -0.18 -1.40
C HIS A 168 -15.62 1.27 -1.46
N THR A 169 -16.58 1.66 -0.67
CA THR A 169 -17.13 3.03 -0.70
C THR A 169 -16.30 4.02 0.11
N ALA A 170 -15.87 3.64 1.33
CA ALA A 170 -15.21 4.56 2.25
C ALA A 170 -13.68 4.58 2.09
N ILE A 171 -13.06 3.47 1.69
CA ILE A 171 -11.59 3.33 1.67
C ILE A 171 -11.05 3.38 0.24
N THR A 172 -11.50 2.49 -0.65
CA THR A 172 -10.91 2.35 -1.99
C THR A 172 -11.53 3.22 -3.07
N SER A 173 -12.54 4.00 -2.74
CA SER A 173 -13.27 4.85 -3.72
C SER A 173 -13.83 4.07 -4.92
N GLY A 174 -14.26 2.82 -4.67
CA GLY A 174 -14.86 1.94 -5.68
C GLY A 174 -13.88 0.98 -6.36
N ILE A 175 -12.58 1.15 -6.19
CA ILE A 175 -11.59 0.27 -6.81
C ILE A 175 -11.66 -1.11 -6.14
N ARG A 176 -11.75 -2.16 -6.96
CA ARG A 176 -11.84 -3.55 -6.50
C ARG A 176 -10.60 -4.32 -6.91
N ILE A 177 -10.09 -5.16 -6.01
CA ILE A 177 -8.91 -5.97 -6.32
C ILE A 177 -9.18 -6.91 -7.51
N LYS A 178 -10.39 -7.44 -7.62
CA LYS A 178 -10.78 -8.33 -8.72
C LYS A 178 -10.62 -7.68 -10.08
N SER A 179 -11.13 -6.45 -10.26
CA SER A 179 -10.96 -5.71 -11.52
C SER A 179 -9.48 -5.51 -11.88
N LEU A 180 -8.65 -5.16 -10.89
CA LEU A 180 -7.21 -4.99 -11.11
C LEU A 180 -6.51 -6.27 -11.55
N LEU A 181 -7.00 -7.44 -11.11
CA LEU A 181 -6.42 -8.73 -11.49
C LEU A 181 -6.86 -9.19 -12.88
N GLU A 182 -8.05 -8.79 -13.31
CA GLU A 182 -8.67 -9.20 -14.57
C GLU A 182 -8.31 -8.26 -15.74
N ASP A 183 -8.01 -6.99 -15.47
CA ASP A 183 -7.72 -5.98 -16.50
C ASP A 183 -6.32 -5.36 -16.31
N ASP A 184 -5.45 -5.59 -17.30
CA ASP A 184 -4.08 -5.08 -17.29
C ASP A 184 -4.00 -3.55 -17.43
N ALA A 185 -4.96 -2.92 -18.08
CA ALA A 185 -5.04 -1.46 -18.17
C ALA A 185 -5.47 -0.85 -16.83
N GLU A 186 -6.42 -1.47 -16.13
CA GLU A 186 -6.85 -1.03 -14.81
C GLU A 186 -5.72 -1.12 -13.77
N ILE A 187 -5.01 -2.26 -13.70
CA ILE A 187 -3.88 -2.39 -12.76
C ILE A 187 -2.74 -1.44 -13.11
N THR A 188 -2.48 -1.20 -14.39
CA THR A 188 -1.49 -0.22 -14.85
C THR A 188 -1.86 1.18 -14.39
N SER A 189 -3.10 1.60 -14.63
CA SER A 189 -3.63 2.88 -14.18
C SER A 189 -3.56 3.01 -12.65
N PHE A 190 -3.99 1.98 -11.94
CA PHE A 190 -3.93 1.94 -10.48
C PHE A 190 -2.51 2.16 -9.96
N VAL A 191 -1.54 1.39 -10.44
CA VAL A 191 -0.14 1.48 -9.99
C VAL A 191 0.42 2.88 -10.28
N ARG A 192 0.20 3.43 -11.47
CA ARG A 192 0.70 4.77 -11.84
C ARG A 192 0.12 5.88 -10.96
N HIS A 193 -1.16 5.79 -10.55
CA HIS A 193 -1.80 6.81 -9.73
C HIS A 193 -1.54 6.65 -8.22
N HIS A 194 -1.22 5.43 -7.77
CA HIS A 194 -1.12 5.13 -6.35
C HIS A 194 0.29 4.73 -5.89
N VAL A 195 1.28 4.71 -6.79
CA VAL A 195 2.68 4.55 -6.41
C VAL A 195 3.10 5.63 -5.41
N ARG A 196 3.90 5.22 -4.43
CA ARG A 196 4.49 6.12 -3.44
C ARG A 196 5.98 5.82 -3.29
N GLY A 197 6.75 6.82 -2.88
CA GLY A 197 8.12 6.62 -2.46
C GLY A 197 8.19 5.99 -1.06
N THR A 198 9.27 5.30 -0.79
CA THR A 198 9.54 4.67 0.52
C THR A 198 10.44 5.52 1.41
N TRP A 199 10.68 6.78 1.05
CA TRP A 199 11.63 7.68 1.72
C TRP A 199 13.07 7.17 1.74
N HIS A 200 13.42 6.33 0.78
CA HIS A 200 14.78 5.87 0.54
C HIS A 200 15.28 6.49 -0.78
N PRO A 201 15.78 7.72 -0.77
CA PRO A 201 16.22 8.39 -1.99
C PRO A 201 17.34 7.59 -2.67
N SER A 202 17.13 7.23 -3.91
CA SER A 202 18.10 6.56 -4.75
C SER A 202 17.79 6.79 -6.22
N GLY A 203 18.82 6.84 -7.06
CA GLY A 203 18.64 7.01 -8.50
C GLY A 203 18.26 8.43 -8.93
N THR A 204 18.47 9.44 -8.10
CA THR A 204 18.22 10.86 -8.38
C THR A 204 19.48 11.71 -8.36
N CYS A 205 20.58 11.17 -7.87
CA CYS A 205 21.88 11.85 -7.78
C CYS A 205 22.96 11.05 -8.51
#